data_e1e637275149ce225c07a335e3692062
#
_entry.id   e1e637275149ce225c07a335e3692062
#
_cell.length_a   1.000
_cell.length_b   1.000
_cell.length_c   1.000
_cell.angle_alpha   90.00
_cell.angle_beta   90.00
_cell.angle_gamma   90.00
#
_symmetry.space_group_name_H-M   'P 1'
#
loop_
_entity.id
_entity.type
_entity.pdbx_description
1 polymer ?
#
loop_
_entity_poly.entity_id
_entity_poly.type
_entity_poly.pdbx_seq_one_letter_code
_entity_poly.pdbx_strand_id
1 'polypeptide(L)'
;DTVTKAGKDTTVIAKYKKLNKHRFYIDHNNGTIYNPDSLPYGARVKAVIASIATKSGGILYFKSLTGDKETLYNQKDSIDFSKPRTVTVYSQDGSFRRNYTISVNVHKQRGNEFTWKAFNDNANFALFENAKMVNHDGKIYVFGKKGSQTLGYFTSEEDGNTWTQLPATFAAEA
;
A
#
# COMPACT_ATOMS: atom_id res chain seq x y z
N ASP A 1 -15.94 -9.10 6.88
CA ASP A 1 -17.12 -8.27 7.11
C ASP A 1 -17.76 -8.69 8.43
N THR A 2 -17.99 -7.71 9.28
CA THR A 2 -18.76 -7.92 10.53
C THR A 2 -20.20 -7.63 10.20
N VAL A 3 -21.06 -8.63 10.33
CA VAL A 3 -22.51 -8.46 10.14
C VAL A 3 -23.14 -8.46 11.53
N THR A 4 -23.71 -7.34 11.95
CA THR A 4 -24.48 -7.22 13.19
C THR A 4 -25.91 -7.64 12.90
N LYS A 5 -26.38 -8.75 13.45
CA LYS A 5 -27.79 -9.11 13.47
C LYS A 5 -28.45 -8.50 14.70
N ALA A 6 -29.64 -7.92 14.52
CA ALA A 6 -30.40 -7.22 15.56
C ALA A 6 -30.43 -8.00 16.88
N GLY A 7 -29.89 -7.44 17.94
CA GLY A 7 -30.05 -7.87 19.31
C GLY A 7 -29.01 -8.82 19.91
N LYS A 8 -28.01 -9.27 19.15
CA LYS A 8 -26.82 -9.96 19.66
C LYS A 8 -25.63 -9.70 18.75
N ASP A 9 -24.52 -9.22 19.32
CA ASP A 9 -23.25 -9.08 18.61
C ASP A 9 -22.73 -10.44 18.19
N THR A 10 -23.07 -10.85 16.98
CA THR A 10 -22.49 -12.04 16.37
C THR A 10 -21.47 -11.59 15.34
N THR A 11 -20.22 -11.67 15.70
CA THR A 11 -19.12 -11.45 14.75
C THR A 11 -19.07 -12.62 13.79
N VAL A 12 -19.66 -12.48 12.61
CA VAL A 12 -19.50 -13.43 11.53
C VAL A 12 -18.16 -13.14 10.85
N ILE A 13 -17.19 -13.99 11.11
CA ILE A 13 -15.92 -13.96 10.39
C ILE A 13 -16.21 -14.46 8.98
N ALA A 14 -16.35 -13.55 8.02
CA ALA A 14 -16.41 -13.90 6.62
C ALA A 14 -15.08 -14.60 6.26
N LYS A 15 -15.11 -15.90 6.02
CA LYS A 15 -13.98 -16.63 5.46
C LYS A 15 -13.77 -16.12 4.04
N TYR A 16 -12.70 -15.37 3.82
CA TYR A 16 -12.29 -14.99 2.48
C TYR A 16 -11.82 -16.25 1.72
N LYS A 17 -12.75 -16.97 1.12
CA LYS A 17 -12.48 -18.20 0.35
C LYS A 17 -11.55 -17.99 -0.85
N LYS A 18 -11.14 -16.76 -1.14
CA LYS A 18 -10.34 -16.40 -2.32
C LYS A 18 -8.90 -15.97 -2.02
N LEU A 19 -8.46 -15.94 -0.76
CA LEU A 19 -7.09 -15.52 -0.42
C LEU A 19 -6.03 -16.48 -0.98
N ASN A 20 -6.36 -17.75 -1.17
CA ASN A 20 -5.48 -18.74 -1.78
C ASN A 20 -5.21 -18.52 -3.28
N LYS A 21 -5.90 -17.57 -3.91
CA LYS A 21 -5.68 -17.19 -5.31
C LYS A 21 -4.69 -16.04 -5.46
N HIS A 22 -4.35 -15.34 -4.39
CA HIS A 22 -3.34 -14.29 -4.43
C HIS A 22 -1.95 -14.89 -4.59
N ARG A 23 -1.24 -14.40 -5.60
CA ARG A 23 0.11 -14.87 -5.90
C ARG A 23 1.11 -14.17 -5.01
N PHE A 24 2.08 -14.92 -4.52
CA PHE A 24 3.27 -14.42 -3.87
C PHE A 24 4.46 -14.59 -4.80
N TYR A 25 5.30 -13.58 -4.87
CA TYR A 25 6.54 -13.59 -5.63
C TYR A 25 7.71 -13.74 -4.67
N ILE A 26 8.68 -14.52 -5.09
CA ILE A 26 9.92 -14.77 -4.34
C ILE A 26 11.05 -14.16 -5.13
N ASP A 27 11.66 -13.13 -4.56
CA ASP A 27 12.90 -12.57 -5.06
C ASP A 27 14.07 -13.20 -4.30
N HIS A 28 14.72 -14.13 -4.96
CA HIS A 28 15.87 -14.81 -4.38
C HIS A 28 17.07 -13.90 -4.21
N ASN A 29 17.26 -12.90 -5.07
CA ASN A 29 18.43 -12.02 -4.98
C ASN A 29 18.34 -11.14 -3.73
N ASN A 30 17.20 -10.53 -3.50
CA ASN A 30 16.97 -9.65 -2.36
C ASN A 30 16.45 -10.39 -1.12
N GLY A 31 16.15 -11.68 -1.19
CA GLY A 31 15.60 -12.44 -0.08
C GLY A 31 14.22 -11.92 0.36
N THR A 32 13.34 -11.56 -0.58
CA THR A 32 12.02 -11.03 -0.27
C THR A 32 10.91 -11.91 -0.85
N ILE A 33 9.79 -11.98 -0.12
CA ILE A 33 8.56 -12.67 -0.54
C ILE A 33 7.41 -11.68 -0.32
N TYR A 34 6.64 -11.40 -1.36
CA TYR A 34 5.56 -10.42 -1.28
C TYR A 34 4.45 -10.71 -2.29
N ASN A 35 3.27 -10.15 -2.02
CA ASN A 35 2.16 -10.14 -2.97
C ASN A 35 2.11 -8.76 -3.65
N PRO A 36 2.32 -8.66 -4.98
CA PRO A 36 2.21 -7.39 -5.71
C PRO A 36 0.78 -6.87 -5.70
N ASP A 37 -0.20 -7.79 -5.87
CA ASP A 37 -1.61 -7.45 -5.74
C ASP A 37 -1.99 -7.50 -4.27
N SER A 38 -2.34 -6.34 -3.70
CA SER A 38 -2.74 -6.26 -2.29
C SER A 38 -3.96 -7.13 -2.00
N LEU A 39 -3.97 -7.75 -0.83
CA LEU A 39 -5.17 -8.42 -0.30
C LEU A 39 -6.30 -7.40 -0.14
N PRO A 40 -7.57 -7.82 -0.21
CA PRO A 40 -8.71 -6.91 0.00
C PRO A 40 -8.62 -6.15 1.32
N TYR A 41 -9.16 -4.93 1.31
CA TYR A 41 -9.30 -4.13 2.54
C TYR A 41 -9.98 -4.94 3.67
N GLY A 42 -9.44 -4.83 4.87
CA GLY A 42 -9.94 -5.55 6.03
C GLY A 42 -9.52 -7.02 6.11
N ALA A 43 -8.67 -7.51 5.21
CA ALA A 43 -8.10 -8.85 5.32
C ALA A 43 -7.35 -9.01 6.66
N ARG A 44 -7.71 -10.03 7.43
CA ARG A 44 -7.10 -10.30 8.73
C ARG A 44 -5.78 -11.05 8.54
N VAL A 45 -4.68 -10.32 8.69
CA VAL A 45 -3.33 -10.88 8.53
C VAL A 45 -2.59 -11.13 9.85
N LYS A 46 -3.25 -10.86 10.99
CA LYS A 46 -2.66 -11.11 12.33
C LYS A 46 -2.64 -12.59 12.76
N ALA A 47 -3.46 -13.42 12.12
CA ALA A 47 -3.56 -14.85 12.45
C ALA A 47 -3.86 -15.63 11.17
N VAL A 48 -2.84 -15.87 10.37
CA VAL A 48 -2.96 -16.57 9.07
C VAL A 48 -2.36 -17.95 9.18
N ILE A 49 -3.13 -18.97 8.84
CA ILE A 49 -2.59 -20.30 8.61
C ILE A 49 -2.04 -20.31 7.19
N ALA A 50 -0.73 -20.27 7.07
CA ALA A 50 -0.03 -20.25 5.79
C ALA A 50 0.49 -21.63 5.45
N SER A 51 0.38 -22.04 4.19
CA SER A 51 1.05 -23.25 3.70
C SER A 51 2.32 -22.82 2.96
N ILE A 52 3.46 -23.13 3.54
CA ILE A 52 4.77 -22.80 3.00
C ILE A 52 5.55 -24.09 2.83
N ALA A 53 6.07 -24.30 1.63
CA ALA A 53 6.87 -25.48 1.33
C ALA A 53 8.19 -25.06 0.68
N THR A 54 9.23 -25.82 0.95
CA THR A 54 10.52 -25.74 0.27
C THR A 54 10.59 -26.80 -0.83
N LYS A 55 11.21 -26.43 -1.95
CA LYS A 55 11.34 -27.37 -3.09
C LYS A 55 12.18 -28.59 -2.77
N SER A 56 13.14 -28.47 -1.84
CA SER A 56 14.17 -29.48 -1.57
C SER A 56 14.10 -30.02 -0.13
N GLY A 57 12.94 -29.96 0.53
CA GLY A 57 12.77 -30.52 1.88
C GLY A 57 13.45 -29.73 3.01
N GLY A 58 13.81 -28.47 2.77
CA GLY A 58 14.44 -27.62 3.79
C GLY A 58 13.54 -27.32 4.97
N ILE A 59 14.13 -27.01 6.10
CA ILE A 59 13.46 -26.73 7.37
C ILE A 59 13.26 -25.19 7.50
N LEU A 60 12.08 -24.79 7.95
CA LEU A 60 11.70 -23.38 8.04
C LEU A 60 11.58 -22.94 9.50
N TYR A 61 12.20 -21.81 9.84
CA TYR A 61 12.03 -21.17 11.14
C TYR A 61 11.55 -19.73 10.96
N PHE A 62 10.60 -19.31 11.76
CA PHE A 62 10.14 -17.92 11.83
C PHE A 62 10.79 -17.21 13.00
N LYS A 63 11.41 -16.06 12.72
CA LYS A 63 11.93 -15.18 13.75
C LYS A 63 10.77 -14.48 14.49
N SER A 64 10.89 -14.33 15.80
CA SER A 64 9.95 -13.58 16.62
C SER A 64 9.85 -12.12 16.17
N LEU A 65 8.69 -11.48 16.35
CA LEU A 65 8.50 -10.04 16.10
C LEU A 65 9.14 -9.16 17.18
N THR A 66 9.40 -9.73 18.36
CA THR A 66 9.83 -8.97 19.55
C THR A 66 11.22 -9.38 20.08
N GLY A 67 11.94 -10.21 19.34
CA GLY A 67 13.27 -10.68 19.78
C GLY A 67 13.92 -11.62 18.77
N ASP A 68 15.01 -12.27 19.19
CA ASP A 68 15.82 -13.12 18.30
C ASP A 68 15.42 -14.60 18.32
N LYS A 69 14.38 -14.95 19.07
CA LYS A 69 13.91 -16.34 19.14
C LYS A 69 13.36 -16.79 17.78
N GLU A 70 13.85 -17.91 17.31
CA GLU A 70 13.34 -18.60 16.13
C GLU A 70 12.42 -19.76 16.56
N THR A 71 11.32 -19.93 15.86
CA THR A 71 10.33 -21.00 16.08
C THR A 71 10.19 -21.82 14.81
N LEU A 72 10.27 -23.13 14.97
CA LEU A 72 10.07 -24.07 13.86
C LEU A 72 8.68 -23.83 13.24
N TYR A 73 8.64 -23.72 11.94
CA TYR A 73 7.39 -23.55 11.22
C TYR A 73 6.55 -24.82 11.30
N ASN A 74 5.29 -24.65 11.67
CA ASN A 74 4.27 -25.66 11.61
C ASN A 74 3.08 -25.13 10.81
N GLN A 75 2.67 -25.84 9.77
CA GLN A 75 1.57 -25.44 8.89
C GLN A 75 0.19 -25.36 9.59
N LYS A 76 0.07 -25.84 10.82
CA LYS A 76 -1.17 -25.73 11.62
C LYS A 76 -1.19 -24.47 12.49
N ASP A 77 -0.04 -23.83 12.68
CA ASP A 77 0.08 -22.66 13.54
C ASP A 77 -0.28 -21.40 12.77
N SER A 78 -0.92 -20.47 13.46
CA SER A 78 -1.20 -19.16 12.90
C SER A 78 0.02 -18.24 13.00
N ILE A 79 0.26 -17.50 11.94
CA ILE A 79 1.37 -16.54 11.83
C ILE A 79 0.79 -15.14 11.71
N ASP A 80 1.36 -14.18 12.45
CA ASP A 80 1.03 -12.77 12.32
C ASP A 80 1.87 -12.15 11.19
N PHE A 81 1.19 -11.72 10.12
CA PHE A 81 1.77 -10.98 8.99
C PHE A 81 1.38 -9.50 8.97
N SER A 82 0.94 -8.94 10.09
CA SER A 82 0.64 -7.49 10.17
C SER A 82 1.90 -6.62 10.06
N LYS A 83 3.07 -7.23 10.24
CA LYS A 83 4.39 -6.66 9.99
C LYS A 83 5.22 -7.65 9.15
N PRO A 84 6.26 -7.19 8.45
CA PRO A 84 7.17 -8.08 7.75
C PRO A 84 7.73 -9.17 8.67
N ARG A 85 7.79 -10.40 8.20
CA ARG A 85 8.25 -11.58 8.95
C ARG A 85 9.53 -12.13 8.35
N THR A 86 10.54 -12.30 9.17
CA THR A 86 11.74 -13.02 8.75
C THR A 86 11.52 -14.52 8.90
N VAL A 87 11.79 -15.25 7.83
CA VAL A 87 11.84 -16.70 7.80
C VAL A 87 13.23 -17.15 7.39
N THR A 88 13.81 -18.06 8.16
CA THR A 88 15.09 -18.70 7.86
C THR A 88 14.82 -20.08 7.27
N VAL A 89 15.38 -20.34 6.12
CA VAL A 89 15.31 -21.65 5.43
C VAL A 89 16.66 -22.33 5.62
N TYR A 90 16.66 -23.49 6.22
CA TYR A 90 17.83 -24.35 6.33
C TYR A 90 17.76 -25.48 5.29
N SER A 91 18.90 -25.87 4.75
CA SER A 91 19.01 -27.13 4.00
C SER A 91 18.73 -28.31 4.92
N GLN A 92 18.40 -29.46 4.35
CA GLN A 92 18.05 -30.66 5.13
C GLN A 92 19.21 -31.14 6.02
N ASP A 93 20.44 -30.96 5.57
CA ASP A 93 21.68 -31.28 6.29
C ASP A 93 22.16 -30.16 7.22
N GLY A 94 21.49 -29.01 7.24
CA GLY A 94 21.84 -27.85 8.06
C GLY A 94 23.08 -27.07 7.57
N SER A 95 23.71 -27.47 6.48
CA SER A 95 24.95 -26.85 5.98
C SER A 95 24.74 -25.46 5.40
N PHE A 96 23.55 -25.15 4.89
CA PHE A 96 23.20 -23.86 4.33
C PHE A 96 21.96 -23.27 4.97
N ARG A 97 21.95 -21.96 5.10
CA ARG A 97 20.78 -21.21 5.51
C ARG A 97 20.58 -19.97 4.66
N ARG A 98 19.33 -19.60 4.48
CA ARG A 98 18.97 -18.35 3.79
C ARG A 98 17.78 -17.70 4.47
N ASN A 99 17.87 -16.38 4.63
CA ASN A 99 16.82 -15.58 5.21
C ASN A 99 15.96 -14.96 4.11
N TYR A 100 14.64 -14.93 4.35
CA TYR A 100 13.69 -14.21 3.53
C TYR A 100 12.84 -13.32 4.43
N THR A 101 12.47 -12.16 3.91
CA THR A 101 11.49 -11.28 4.53
C THR A 101 10.16 -11.41 3.80
N ILE A 102 9.13 -11.88 4.49
CA ILE A 102 7.78 -12.00 3.95
C ILE A 102 7.00 -10.75 4.29
N SER A 103 6.52 -10.04 3.28
CA SER A 103 5.65 -8.87 3.41
C SER A 103 4.30 -9.16 2.78
N VAL A 104 3.22 -8.93 3.54
CA VAL A 104 1.85 -9.13 3.06
C VAL A 104 1.18 -7.78 2.89
N ASN A 105 0.92 -7.41 1.64
CA ASN A 105 0.27 -6.16 1.29
C ASN A 105 -1.26 -6.31 1.39
N VAL A 106 -1.90 -5.37 2.06
CA VAL A 106 -3.36 -5.29 2.21
C VAL A 106 -3.80 -3.89 1.80
N HIS A 107 -4.89 -3.78 1.04
CA HIS A 107 -5.45 -2.48 0.69
C HIS A 107 -5.78 -1.67 1.95
N LYS A 108 -5.34 -0.42 1.99
CA LYS A 108 -5.55 0.50 3.12
C LYS A 108 -6.96 1.08 3.17
N GLN A 109 -7.68 1.01 2.05
CA GLN A 109 -9.05 1.53 1.91
C GLN A 109 -9.87 0.63 0.97
N ARG A 110 -11.17 0.73 1.02
CA ARG A 110 -12.06 0.03 0.07
C ARG A 110 -11.96 0.68 -1.30
N GLY A 111 -12.03 -0.13 -2.36
CA GLY A 111 -11.86 0.34 -3.73
C GLY A 111 -12.93 1.34 -4.22
N ASN A 112 -14.03 1.48 -3.51
CA ASN A 112 -15.13 2.41 -3.78
C ASN A 112 -15.27 3.52 -2.72
N GLU A 113 -14.33 3.64 -1.81
CA GLU A 113 -14.27 4.73 -0.84
C GLU A 113 -13.31 5.81 -1.36
N PHE A 114 -13.84 7.00 -1.55
CA PHE A 114 -13.09 8.18 -1.92
C PHE A 114 -13.16 9.18 -0.77
N THR A 115 -12.02 9.67 -0.35
CA THR A 115 -11.93 10.80 0.57
C THR A 115 -11.64 12.04 -0.24
N TRP A 116 -12.62 12.92 -0.35
CA TRP A 116 -12.45 14.22 -0.99
C TRP A 116 -11.85 15.19 0.03
N LYS A 117 -10.71 15.78 -0.32
CA LYS A 117 -10.11 16.89 0.42
C LYS A 117 -10.36 18.16 -0.38
N ALA A 118 -11.16 19.07 0.16
CA ALA A 118 -11.29 20.39 -0.40
C ALA A 118 -10.01 21.19 -0.10
N PHE A 119 -9.48 21.86 -1.10
CA PHE A 119 -8.44 22.85 -0.92
C PHE A 119 -9.07 24.19 -0.53
N ASN A 120 -8.29 25.05 0.11
CA ASN A 120 -8.74 26.38 0.42
C ASN A 120 -8.93 27.20 -0.86
N ASP A 121 -9.90 28.10 -0.85
CA ASP A 121 -10.09 29.04 -1.94
C ASP A 121 -8.81 29.87 -2.12
N ASN A 122 -8.40 30.03 -3.37
CA ASN A 122 -7.21 30.80 -3.71
C ASN A 122 -7.57 31.98 -4.57
N ALA A 123 -7.40 33.18 -4.03
CA ALA A 123 -7.69 34.45 -4.71
C ALA A 123 -6.91 34.62 -6.03
N ASN A 124 -5.76 33.94 -6.19
CA ASN A 124 -4.99 34.00 -7.43
C ASN A 124 -5.71 33.36 -8.61
N PHE A 125 -6.55 32.37 -8.35
CA PHE A 125 -7.29 31.62 -9.39
C PHE A 125 -8.72 32.15 -9.58
N ALA A 126 -9.26 32.86 -8.61
CA ALA A 126 -10.65 33.33 -8.63
C ALA A 126 -10.98 34.17 -9.86
N LEU A 127 -9.98 34.80 -10.45
CA LEU A 127 -10.09 35.65 -11.63
C LEU A 127 -9.53 35.01 -12.91
N PHE A 128 -9.23 33.70 -12.87
CA PHE A 128 -8.73 33.02 -14.05
C PHE A 128 -9.86 32.71 -15.02
N GLU A 129 -9.69 33.15 -16.24
CA GLU A 129 -10.48 32.70 -17.37
C GLU A 129 -9.83 31.45 -17.97
N ASN A 130 -10.67 30.45 -18.34
CA ASN A 130 -10.23 29.21 -18.97
C ASN A 130 -9.13 28.45 -18.20
N ALA A 131 -9.26 28.38 -16.88
CA ALA A 131 -8.30 27.65 -16.04
C ALA A 131 -8.14 26.19 -16.48
N LYS A 132 -6.91 25.74 -16.56
CA LYS A 132 -6.51 24.35 -16.82
C LYS A 132 -5.65 23.85 -15.68
N MET A 133 -5.86 22.60 -15.30
CA MET A 133 -5.10 21.94 -14.25
C MET A 133 -4.43 20.69 -14.83
N VAL A 134 -3.18 20.48 -14.45
CA VAL A 134 -2.42 19.27 -14.79
C VAL A 134 -1.65 18.79 -13.58
N ASN A 135 -1.59 17.50 -13.42
CA ASN A 135 -0.75 16.85 -12.42
C ASN A 135 0.50 16.28 -13.12
N HIS A 136 1.67 16.60 -12.60
CA HIS A 136 2.94 16.13 -13.12
C HIS A 136 3.99 16.10 -12.01
N ASP A 137 4.69 14.96 -11.91
CA ASP A 137 5.81 14.74 -11.00
C ASP A 137 5.51 15.15 -9.54
N GLY A 138 4.37 14.66 -8.98
CA GLY A 138 3.95 14.94 -7.60
C GLY A 138 3.55 16.40 -7.34
N LYS A 139 3.30 17.17 -8.40
CA LYS A 139 2.86 18.57 -8.33
C LYS A 139 1.61 18.79 -9.15
N ILE A 140 0.75 19.62 -8.62
CA ILE A 140 -0.44 20.12 -9.29
C ILE A 140 -0.13 21.51 -9.85
N TYR A 141 -0.31 21.67 -11.14
CA TYR A 141 -0.12 22.95 -11.84
C TYR A 141 -1.48 23.49 -12.26
N VAL A 142 -1.68 24.79 -12.10
CA VAL A 142 -2.86 25.49 -12.59
C VAL A 142 -2.40 26.64 -13.47
N PHE A 143 -2.93 26.70 -14.68
CA PHE A 143 -2.71 27.75 -15.65
C PHE A 143 -4.03 28.43 -15.96
N GLY A 144 -4.01 29.76 -16.10
CA GLY A 144 -5.21 30.51 -16.45
C GLY A 144 -4.86 31.86 -17.01
N LYS A 145 -5.82 32.43 -17.74
CA LYS A 145 -5.71 33.77 -18.32
C LYS A 145 -6.24 34.78 -17.31
N LYS A 146 -5.47 35.86 -17.06
CA LYS A 146 -5.86 37.00 -16.26
C LYS A 146 -5.60 38.26 -17.06
N GLY A 147 -6.66 38.81 -17.63
CA GLY A 147 -6.52 39.87 -18.63
C GLY A 147 -5.77 39.39 -19.88
N SER A 148 -4.70 40.10 -20.27
CA SER A 148 -3.85 39.73 -21.42
C SER A 148 -2.72 38.75 -21.09
N GLN A 149 -2.59 38.32 -19.85
CA GLN A 149 -1.49 37.46 -19.41
C GLN A 149 -1.97 36.07 -19.08
N THR A 150 -1.20 35.06 -19.45
CA THR A 150 -1.36 33.68 -18.95
C THR A 150 -0.42 33.49 -17.78
N LEU A 151 -0.97 33.11 -16.64
CA LEU A 151 -0.23 32.88 -15.41
C LEU A 151 -0.31 31.40 -15.04
N GLY A 152 0.72 30.90 -14.39
CA GLY A 152 0.77 29.54 -13.86
C GLY A 152 1.13 29.54 -12.38
N TYR A 153 0.57 28.59 -11.66
CA TYR A 153 0.89 28.33 -10.26
C TYR A 153 1.06 26.82 -10.06
N PHE A 154 1.84 26.45 -9.07
CA PHE A 154 1.95 25.05 -8.68
C PHE A 154 1.90 24.87 -7.16
N THR A 155 1.50 23.68 -6.73
CA THR A 155 1.57 23.19 -5.36
C THR A 155 1.99 21.74 -5.35
N SER A 156 2.41 21.17 -4.20
CA SER A 156 2.58 19.73 -4.06
C SER A 156 1.22 19.03 -3.94
N GLU A 157 1.13 17.78 -4.38
CA GLU A 157 -0.07 16.96 -4.23
C GLU A 157 -0.48 16.75 -2.76
N GLU A 158 0.50 16.78 -1.84
CA GLU A 158 0.25 16.57 -0.42
C GLU A 158 -0.33 17.83 0.25
N ASP A 159 0.13 19.02 -0.14
CA ASP A 159 -0.30 20.30 0.46
C ASP A 159 -1.60 20.80 -0.16
N GLY A 160 -1.58 21.16 -1.43
CA GLY A 160 -2.74 21.68 -2.17
C GLY A 160 -3.26 23.06 -1.73
N ASN A 161 -2.66 23.68 -0.71
CA ASN A 161 -3.09 24.97 -0.16
C ASN A 161 -2.05 26.06 -0.35
N THR A 162 -0.76 25.72 -0.37
CA THR A 162 0.33 26.68 -0.59
C THR A 162 0.73 26.67 -2.04
N TRP A 163 0.47 27.77 -2.74
CA TRP A 163 0.68 27.88 -4.18
C TRP A 163 1.81 28.83 -4.50
N THR A 164 2.70 28.39 -5.37
CA THR A 164 3.84 29.17 -5.85
C THR A 164 3.61 29.57 -7.30
N GLN A 165 3.76 30.85 -7.61
CA GLN A 165 3.66 31.34 -8.98
C GLN A 165 4.87 30.89 -9.80
N LEU A 166 4.63 30.47 -11.02
CA LEU A 166 5.68 30.19 -11.98
C LEU A 166 6.34 31.48 -12.45
N PRO A 167 7.68 31.51 -12.64
CA PRO A 167 8.41 32.72 -12.96
C PRO A 167 8.15 33.25 -14.37
N ALA A 168 7.55 32.46 -15.25
CA ALA A 168 7.28 32.84 -16.63
C ALA A 168 5.82 33.23 -16.82
N THR A 169 5.61 34.37 -17.49
CA THR A 169 4.32 34.71 -18.11
C THR A 169 4.33 34.11 -19.52
N PHE A 170 3.34 33.31 -19.83
CA PHE A 170 3.15 32.79 -21.18
C PHE A 170 2.32 33.78 -21.96
N ALA A 171 2.78 34.18 -23.15
CA ALA A 171 1.97 34.96 -24.05
C ALA A 171 0.70 34.19 -24.40
N ALA A 172 -0.46 34.82 -24.23
CA ALA A 172 -1.69 34.24 -24.77
C ALA A 172 -1.58 34.38 -26.30
N GLU A 173 -1.23 33.31 -26.96
CA GLU A 173 -1.41 33.27 -28.40
C GLU A 173 -2.90 33.38 -28.72
N ALA A 174 -3.23 34.28 -29.63
CA ALA A 174 -4.58 34.60 -30.05
C ALA A 174 -5.31 33.45 -30.74
#